data_fc1d821ef80c53f4e7a4b35aadefc49c
#
_entry.id   fc1d821ef80c53f4e7a4b35aadefc49c
#
_cell.length_a   1.000
_cell.length_b   1.000
_cell.length_c   1.000
_cell.angle_alpha   90.00
_cell.angle_beta   90.00
_cell.angle_gamma   90.00
#
_symmetry.space_group_name_H-M   'P 1'
#
loop_
_entity.id
_entity.type
_entity.pdbx_description
1 polymer ?
#
loop_
_entity_poly.entity_id
_entity_poly.type
_entity_poly.pdbx_seq_one_letter_code
_entity_poly.pdbx_strand_id
1 'polypeptide(L)'
;FRLDGQVFVALNGGPVYRISPAISFVVNCETQEEVDEYWEKLTAGGEEVQCGWLTDKFGVSWQIVPSQLDKLLSDPDPVKSGRVMQAMLQMKKIDIAGLKRAYEQR
;
A
#
# COMPACT_ATOMS: atom_id res chain seq x y z
N PHE A 1 2.58 -3.72 19.70
CA PHE A 1 1.30 -3.38 19.07
C PHE A 1 0.79 -4.57 18.24
N ARG A 2 -0.47 -4.52 17.90
CA ARG A 2 -1.11 -5.59 17.13
C ARG A 2 -1.61 -5.06 15.80
N LEU A 3 -1.44 -5.88 14.76
CA LEU A 3 -1.96 -5.60 13.44
C LEU A 3 -2.49 -6.90 12.85
N ASP A 4 -3.75 -6.88 12.42
CA ASP A 4 -4.45 -8.03 11.85
C ASP A 4 -4.36 -9.29 12.74
N GLY A 5 -4.54 -9.10 14.04
CA GLY A 5 -4.47 -10.18 15.03
C GLY A 5 -3.08 -10.65 15.41
N GLN A 6 -2.05 -10.15 14.76
CA GLN A 6 -0.66 -10.49 15.06
C GLN A 6 -0.04 -9.47 16.00
N VAL A 7 0.83 -9.94 16.87
CA VAL A 7 1.55 -9.08 17.81
C VAL A 7 2.93 -8.78 17.26
N PHE A 8 3.23 -7.48 17.18
CA PHE A 8 4.54 -7.00 16.76
C PHE A 8 5.20 -6.28 17.92
N VAL A 9 6.49 -6.47 18.08
CA VAL A 9 7.28 -5.82 19.12
C VAL A 9 8.22 -4.82 18.47
N ALA A 10 8.14 -3.56 18.88
CA ALA A 10 9.06 -2.54 18.45
C ALA A 10 10.17 -2.41 19.47
N LEU A 11 11.41 -2.58 19.02
CA LEU A 11 12.59 -2.49 19.87
C LEU A 11 13.41 -1.27 19.47
N ASN A 12 13.66 -0.37 20.42
CA ASN A 12 14.50 0.78 20.17
C ASN A 12 15.98 0.40 20.34
N GLY A 13 16.62 0.10 19.20
CA GLY A 13 18.04 -0.29 19.17
C GLY A 13 19.02 0.87 19.05
N GLY A 14 18.54 2.11 19.10
CA GLY A 14 19.38 3.30 18.98
C GLY A 14 19.79 3.58 17.53
N PRO A 15 20.84 4.39 17.30
CA PRO A 15 21.19 4.86 15.95
C PRO A 15 22.04 3.87 15.14
N VAL A 16 22.38 2.71 15.69
CA VAL A 16 23.28 1.74 15.03
C VAL A 16 22.62 1.12 13.80
N TYR A 17 21.31 0.85 13.86
CA TYR A 17 20.56 0.23 12.77
C TYR A 17 19.51 1.21 12.26
N ARG A 18 19.39 1.28 10.94
CA ARG A 18 18.37 2.10 10.29
C ARG A 18 17.35 1.20 9.61
N ILE A 19 16.06 1.57 9.71
CA ILE A 19 15.01 0.90 9.00
C ILE A 19 15.10 1.29 7.52
N SER A 20 15.06 0.30 6.64
CA SER A 20 15.22 0.46 5.21
C SER A 20 13.96 0.06 4.48
N PRO A 21 13.61 0.71 3.34
CA PRO A 21 12.49 0.28 2.50
C PRO A 21 12.71 -1.09 1.83
N ALA A 22 13.89 -1.69 2.00
CA ALA A 22 14.12 -3.07 1.58
C ALA A 22 13.24 -4.06 2.35
N ILE A 23 12.74 -3.66 3.52
CA ILE A 23 11.79 -4.45 4.32
C ILE A 23 10.52 -3.61 4.47
N SER A 24 9.37 -4.19 4.15
CA SER A 24 8.08 -3.55 4.32
C SER A 24 7.05 -4.54 4.82
N PHE A 25 6.01 -4.01 5.45
CA PHE A 25 4.84 -4.80 5.83
C PHE A 25 3.71 -4.50 4.84
N VAL A 26 2.99 -5.55 4.47
CA VAL A 26 1.86 -5.43 3.54
C VAL A 26 0.56 -5.61 4.31
N VAL A 27 -0.35 -4.65 4.15
CA VAL A 27 -1.71 -4.74 4.67
C VAL A 27 -2.64 -4.95 3.49
N ASN A 28 -3.32 -6.09 3.48
CA ASN A 28 -4.29 -6.41 2.43
C ASN A 28 -5.67 -5.89 2.85
N CYS A 29 -6.29 -5.10 2.00
CA CYS A 29 -7.59 -4.49 2.26
C CYS A 29 -8.62 -5.00 1.27
N GLU A 30 -9.86 -5.14 1.72
CA GLU A 30 -10.98 -5.58 0.86
C GLU A 30 -11.79 -4.42 0.33
N THR A 31 -11.82 -3.28 1.04
CA THR A 31 -12.62 -2.12 0.68
C THR A 31 -11.79 -0.86 0.66
N GLN A 32 -12.31 0.16 -0.04
CA GLN A 32 -11.68 1.49 -0.05
C GLN A 32 -11.66 2.10 1.36
N GLU A 33 -12.68 1.83 2.15
CA GLU A 33 -12.76 2.35 3.52
C GLU A 33 -11.60 1.81 4.36
N GLU A 34 -11.25 0.53 4.22
CA GLU A 34 -10.10 -0.04 4.89
C GLU A 34 -8.79 0.58 4.43
N VAL A 35 -8.64 0.78 3.11
CA VAL A 35 -7.45 1.44 2.56
C VAL A 35 -7.31 2.83 3.17
N ASP A 36 -8.38 3.61 3.16
CA ASP A 36 -8.37 4.97 3.68
C ASP A 36 -8.03 5.02 5.17
N GLU A 37 -8.61 4.11 5.96
CA GLU A 37 -8.38 4.06 7.40
C GLU A 37 -6.94 3.72 7.74
N TYR A 38 -6.38 2.65 7.15
CA TYR A 38 -4.99 2.29 7.40
C TYR A 38 -4.03 3.36 6.90
N TRP A 39 -4.33 3.94 5.74
CA TRP A 39 -3.50 4.99 5.18
C TRP A 39 -3.42 6.20 6.10
N GLU A 40 -4.56 6.68 6.58
CA GLU A 40 -4.62 7.83 7.48
C GLU A 40 -3.88 7.56 8.78
N LYS A 41 -4.14 6.41 9.41
CA LYS A 41 -3.54 6.08 10.69
C LYS A 41 -2.04 5.87 10.62
N LEU A 42 -1.58 5.20 9.58
CA LEU A 42 -0.16 4.87 9.45
C LEU A 42 0.68 6.03 8.91
N THR A 43 0.10 6.93 8.11
CA THR A 43 0.83 8.10 7.62
C THR A 43 0.90 9.23 8.65
N ALA A 44 0.13 9.16 9.72
CA ALA A 44 0.15 10.20 10.76
C ALA A 44 1.55 10.34 11.36
N GLY A 45 2.19 11.47 11.13
CA GLY A 45 3.58 11.71 11.55
C GLY A 45 4.63 11.10 10.64
N GLY A 46 4.22 10.41 9.58
CA GLY A 46 5.11 9.82 8.60
C GLY A 46 5.00 10.48 7.24
N GLU A 47 5.22 9.72 6.17
CA GLU A 47 5.22 10.24 4.81
C GLU A 47 4.46 9.33 3.86
N GLU A 48 3.76 9.94 2.91
CA GLU A 48 3.15 9.23 1.79
C GLU A 48 4.20 8.97 0.72
N VAL A 49 4.18 7.76 0.17
CA VAL A 49 5.05 7.35 -0.93
C VAL A 49 4.15 6.92 -2.10
N GLN A 50 4.75 6.53 -3.22
CA GLN A 50 3.99 6.16 -4.42
C GLN A 50 3.48 4.72 -4.36
N CYS A 51 2.47 4.42 -5.16
CA CYS A 51 1.99 3.06 -5.43
C CYS A 51 1.51 2.30 -4.20
N GLY A 52 0.88 2.99 -3.26
CA GLY A 52 0.35 2.36 -2.05
C GLY A 52 1.38 2.18 -0.95
N TRP A 53 2.58 2.69 -1.12
CA TRP A 53 3.61 2.67 -0.08
C TRP A 53 3.50 3.91 0.80
N LEU A 54 3.82 3.73 2.07
CA LEU A 54 3.98 4.82 3.03
C LEU A 54 5.10 4.49 4.01
N THR A 55 5.58 5.51 4.68
CA THR A 55 6.51 5.36 5.80
C THR A 55 5.82 5.91 7.03
N ASP A 56 5.79 5.14 8.12
CA ASP A 56 5.18 5.62 9.35
C ASP A 56 6.10 6.55 10.13
N LYS A 57 5.63 7.06 11.26
CA LYS A 57 6.39 8.00 12.09
C LYS A 57 7.70 7.43 12.64
N PHE A 58 7.84 6.12 12.62
CA PHE A 58 9.05 5.42 13.08
C PHE A 58 9.99 5.06 11.93
N GLY A 59 9.62 5.38 10.70
CA GLY A 59 10.43 5.08 9.51
C GLY A 59 10.16 3.69 8.92
N VAL A 60 9.17 2.97 9.42
CA VAL A 60 8.82 1.65 8.88
C VAL A 60 8.02 1.81 7.60
N SER A 61 8.40 1.06 6.57
CA SER A 61 7.70 1.07 5.28
C SER A 61 6.51 0.12 5.31
N TRP A 62 5.39 0.58 4.79
CA TRP A 62 4.14 -0.17 4.70
C TRP A 62 3.60 -0.08 3.29
N GLN A 63 2.96 -1.16 2.85
CA GLN A 63 2.20 -1.19 1.60
C GLN A 63 0.74 -1.45 1.95
N ILE A 64 -0.13 -0.52 1.58
CA ILE A 64 -1.58 -0.67 1.81
C ILE A 64 -2.20 -1.04 0.47
N VAL A 65 -2.57 -2.30 0.33
CA VAL A 65 -2.89 -2.91 -0.97
C VAL A 65 -4.30 -3.49 -0.94
N PRO A 66 -5.21 -3.02 -1.81
CA PRO A 66 -6.51 -3.67 -1.95
C PRO A 66 -6.37 -4.99 -2.72
N SER A 67 -7.15 -5.99 -2.33
CA SER A 67 -7.13 -7.31 -2.98
C SER A 67 -7.49 -7.22 -4.46
N GLN A 68 -8.29 -6.23 -4.84
CA GLN A 68 -8.68 -5.99 -6.23
C GLN A 68 -7.48 -5.67 -7.13
N LEU A 69 -6.42 -5.07 -6.57
CA LEU A 69 -5.23 -4.73 -7.35
C LEU A 69 -4.57 -5.98 -7.93
N ASP A 70 -4.37 -7.01 -7.10
CA ASP A 70 -3.77 -8.26 -7.57
C ASP A 70 -4.60 -8.90 -8.67
N LYS A 71 -5.93 -8.90 -8.51
CA LYS A 71 -6.84 -9.46 -9.50
C LYS A 71 -6.74 -8.73 -10.83
N LEU A 72 -6.70 -7.41 -10.80
CA LEU A 72 -6.62 -6.59 -12.02
C LEU A 72 -5.27 -6.71 -12.70
N LEU A 73 -4.19 -6.75 -11.93
CA LEU A 73 -2.83 -6.90 -12.48
C LEU A 73 -2.58 -8.30 -13.03
N SER A 74 -3.30 -9.31 -12.53
CA SER A 74 -3.18 -10.69 -12.98
C SER A 74 -4.03 -11.02 -14.19
N ASP A 75 -4.74 -10.05 -14.76
CA ASP A 75 -5.56 -10.26 -15.95
C ASP A 75 -4.68 -10.73 -17.11
N PRO A 76 -5.06 -11.79 -17.85
CA PRO A 76 -4.27 -12.28 -18.97
C PRO A 76 -4.17 -11.32 -20.15
N ASP A 77 -5.06 -10.31 -20.21
CA ASP A 77 -4.98 -9.29 -21.24
C ASP A 77 -3.89 -8.26 -20.85
N PRO A 78 -2.75 -8.22 -21.56
CA PRO A 78 -1.66 -7.31 -21.19
C PRO A 78 -2.02 -5.83 -21.37
N VAL A 79 -3.00 -5.51 -22.20
CA VAL A 79 -3.45 -4.12 -22.37
C VAL A 79 -4.21 -3.66 -21.14
N LYS A 80 -5.11 -4.49 -20.62
CA LYS A 80 -5.90 -4.15 -19.44
C LYS A 80 -5.03 -4.08 -18.20
N SER A 81 -4.18 -5.08 -17.95
CA SER A 81 -3.29 -5.07 -16.80
C SER A 81 -2.28 -3.94 -16.89
N GLY A 82 -1.81 -3.61 -18.08
CA GLY A 82 -0.91 -2.48 -18.32
C GLY A 82 -1.55 -1.13 -17.97
N ARG A 83 -2.84 -0.95 -18.30
CA ARG A 83 -3.55 0.28 -17.93
C ARG A 83 -3.70 0.42 -16.42
N VAL A 84 -3.98 -0.68 -15.72
CA VAL A 84 -4.05 -0.69 -14.25
C VAL A 84 -2.70 -0.32 -13.66
N MET A 85 -1.62 -0.91 -14.17
CA MET A 85 -0.26 -0.60 -13.73
C MET A 85 0.06 0.88 -13.90
N GLN A 86 -0.26 1.46 -15.05
CA GLN A 86 -0.02 2.88 -15.32
C GLN A 86 -0.80 3.77 -14.37
N ALA A 87 -2.07 3.42 -14.09
CA ALA A 87 -2.89 4.17 -13.15
C ALA A 87 -2.30 4.10 -11.74
N MET A 88 -1.88 2.92 -11.30
CA MET A 88 -1.28 2.71 -9.99
C MET A 88 0.00 3.55 -9.81
N LEU A 89 0.83 3.62 -10.83
CA LEU A 89 2.09 4.38 -10.78
C LEU A 89 1.88 5.88 -10.54
N GLN A 90 0.68 6.39 -10.83
CA GLN A 90 0.34 7.79 -10.61
C GLN A 90 -0.31 8.04 -9.24
N MET A 91 -0.56 6.98 -8.47
CA MET A 91 -1.23 7.08 -7.17
C MET A 91 -0.23 7.10 -6.03
N LYS A 92 -0.58 7.78 -4.94
CA LYS A 92 0.04 7.56 -3.63
C LYS A 92 -0.81 6.55 -2.88
N LYS A 93 -1.92 6.99 -2.27
CA LYS A 93 -2.93 6.07 -1.74
C LYS A 93 -3.65 5.40 -2.91
N ILE A 94 -3.85 4.09 -2.83
CA ILE A 94 -4.54 3.36 -3.90
C ILE A 94 -6.03 3.71 -3.89
N ASP A 95 -6.54 4.09 -5.06
CA ASP A 95 -7.95 4.36 -5.30
C ASP A 95 -8.54 3.22 -6.13
N ILE A 96 -9.34 2.38 -5.49
CA ILE A 96 -9.94 1.21 -6.13
C ILE A 96 -10.79 1.61 -7.33
N ALA A 97 -11.60 2.67 -7.19
CA ALA A 97 -12.44 3.15 -8.29
C ALA A 97 -11.59 3.60 -9.48
N GLY A 98 -10.46 4.26 -9.22
CA GLY A 98 -9.52 4.67 -10.26
C GLY A 98 -8.89 3.49 -10.99
N LEU A 99 -8.55 2.42 -10.26
CA LEU A 99 -8.02 1.19 -10.86
C LEU A 99 -9.06 0.54 -11.78
N LYS A 100 -10.31 0.47 -11.33
CA LYS A 100 -11.40 -0.11 -12.12
C LYS A 100 -11.68 0.70 -13.38
N ARG A 101 -11.66 2.03 -13.29
CA ARG A 101 -11.83 2.89 -14.47
C ARG A 101 -10.72 2.66 -15.49
N ALA A 102 -9.49 2.54 -15.03
CA ALA A 102 -8.37 2.26 -15.92
C ALA A 102 -8.50 0.89 -16.59
N TYR A 103 -8.96 -0.10 -15.83
CA TYR A 103 -9.17 -1.46 -16.34
C TYR A 103 -10.26 -1.50 -17.42
N GLU A 104 -11.35 -0.78 -17.20
CA GLU A 104 -12.51 -0.74 -18.11
C GLU A 104 -12.33 0.21 -19.29
N GLN A 105 -11.30 1.00 -19.30
CA GLN A 105 -11.03 1.98 -20.34
C GLN A 105 -10.83 1.29 -21.70
N ARG A 106 -11.42 1.85 -22.75
CA ARG A 106 -11.35 1.33 -24.10
C ARG A 106 -10.41 2.14 -24.99
#